data_925122d3685d58cea7739c74779abafe
#
_entry.id   925122d3685d58cea7739c74779abafe
#
_cell.length_a   1.000
_cell.length_b   1.000
_cell.length_c   1.000
_cell.angle_alpha   90.00
_cell.angle_beta   90.00
_cell.angle_gamma   90.00
#
_symmetry.space_group_name_H-M   'P 1'
#
loop_
_entity.id
_entity.type
_entity.pdbx_description
1 polymer ?
#
loop_
_entity_poly.entity_id
_entity_poly.type
_entity_poly.pdbx_seq_one_letter_code
_entity_poly.pdbx_strand_id
1 'polypeptide(L)'
;AVGARFDDRVVSVPSKFFEKAKKVIHIGVDPSSIAKRVKVDIPIVGDVKNVLSEMIALWGKQDAPAADSLDKWWKNIEEWRSRNCLWFDNDSEIIKPQYVVQKLAEVTGNSAIITSDVGQHQMFAAQYYPFERPRQWLNSGGLGTMGVGLPYAMGAKLAAPDQDVFCITGEGSIQMNIQELSTCFQYRVPVNVVTLNNGYLGMVRQWQELYYGNRDSETFFDSLP
;
A
#
# COMPACT_ATOMS: atom_id res chain seq x y z
N ALA A 1 -3.01 14.06 -11.95
CA ALA A 1 -2.72 12.64 -11.71
C ALA A 1 -1.44 12.26 -12.43
N VAL A 2 -0.52 11.65 -11.73
CA VAL A 2 0.79 11.24 -12.26
C VAL A 2 0.94 9.75 -12.03
N GLY A 3 0.94 8.94 -13.10
CA GLY A 3 1.02 7.49 -13.02
C GLY A 3 -0.19 6.79 -12.38
N ALA A 4 -1.29 7.49 -12.19
CA ALA A 4 -2.51 6.96 -11.58
C ALA A 4 -3.49 6.49 -12.65
N ARG A 5 -4.27 5.43 -12.36
CA ARG A 5 -5.23 4.87 -13.32
C ARG A 5 -6.65 5.36 -13.15
N PHE A 6 -6.97 6.08 -12.08
CA PHE A 6 -8.34 6.42 -11.70
C PHE A 6 -9.27 5.20 -11.70
N ASP A 7 -8.82 4.10 -11.08
CA ASP A 7 -9.60 2.88 -10.93
C ASP A 7 -10.79 3.08 -9.96
N ASP A 8 -11.58 2.05 -9.76
CA ASP A 8 -12.78 2.09 -8.91
C ASP A 8 -12.48 2.34 -7.44
N ARG A 9 -11.27 2.03 -6.97
CA ARG A 9 -10.85 2.31 -5.59
C ARG A 9 -10.55 3.79 -5.37
N VAL A 10 -10.05 4.48 -6.39
CA VAL A 10 -9.81 5.92 -6.36
C VAL A 10 -11.07 6.70 -6.68
N VAL A 11 -11.84 6.24 -7.66
CA VAL A 11 -13.03 6.93 -8.19
C VAL A 11 -14.24 5.99 -8.15
N SER A 12 -14.87 5.86 -6.99
CA SER A 12 -16.06 5.04 -6.81
C SER A 12 -17.27 5.62 -7.57
N VAL A 13 -17.47 6.94 -7.49
CA VAL A 13 -18.55 7.65 -8.17
C VAL A 13 -17.95 8.78 -9.02
N PRO A 14 -17.75 8.59 -10.33
CA PRO A 14 -17.09 9.56 -11.19
C PRO A 14 -17.71 10.96 -11.19
N SER A 15 -19.03 11.06 -11.15
CA SER A 15 -19.73 12.36 -11.12
C SER A 15 -19.40 13.17 -9.86
N LYS A 16 -19.27 12.52 -8.71
CA LYS A 16 -18.93 13.20 -7.45
C LYS A 16 -17.46 13.56 -7.33
N PHE A 17 -16.59 12.80 -7.99
CA PHE A 17 -15.15 13.03 -7.93
C PHE A 17 -14.76 14.40 -8.48
N PHE A 18 -15.50 14.89 -9.51
CA PHE A 18 -15.20 16.14 -10.21
C PHE A 18 -15.93 17.35 -9.71
N GLU A 19 -16.85 17.24 -8.76
CA GLU A 19 -17.60 18.41 -8.27
C GLU A 19 -16.69 19.56 -7.79
N LYS A 20 -15.49 19.22 -7.30
CA LYS A 20 -14.51 20.18 -6.78
C LYS A 20 -13.28 20.38 -7.68
N ALA A 21 -13.05 19.51 -8.64
CA ALA A 21 -11.91 19.63 -9.55
C ALA A 21 -12.26 20.50 -10.75
N LYS A 22 -11.57 21.63 -10.90
CA LYS A 22 -11.79 22.55 -12.02
C LYS A 22 -11.21 22.03 -13.33
N LYS A 23 -10.06 21.36 -13.27
CA LYS A 23 -9.38 20.73 -14.41
C LYS A 23 -8.63 19.48 -13.96
N VAL A 24 -8.52 18.51 -14.85
CA VAL A 24 -7.81 17.26 -14.65
C VAL A 24 -6.68 17.13 -15.66
N ILE A 25 -5.46 17.06 -15.15
CA ILE A 25 -4.27 16.71 -15.91
C ILE A 25 -3.95 15.24 -15.59
N HIS A 26 -3.84 14.40 -16.62
CA HIS A 26 -3.54 12.98 -16.44
C HIS A 26 -2.30 12.59 -17.21
N ILE A 27 -1.25 12.23 -16.50
CA ILE A 27 0.04 11.81 -17.04
C ILE A 27 0.18 10.29 -16.84
N GLY A 28 0.38 9.55 -17.91
CA GLY A 28 0.54 8.10 -17.85
C GLY A 28 1.16 7.54 -19.12
N VAL A 29 1.86 6.40 -18.99
CA VAL A 29 2.54 5.75 -20.12
C VAL A 29 1.56 4.98 -21.02
N ASP A 30 0.43 4.54 -20.46
CA ASP A 30 -0.57 3.75 -21.19
C ASP A 30 -1.72 4.65 -21.68
N PRO A 31 -1.84 4.88 -23.02
CA PRO A 31 -2.89 5.70 -23.57
C PRO A 31 -4.29 5.13 -23.33
N SER A 32 -4.42 3.81 -23.14
CA SER A 32 -5.72 3.16 -22.90
C SER A 32 -6.31 3.46 -21.52
N SER A 33 -5.47 3.86 -20.58
CA SER A 33 -5.84 4.26 -19.23
C SER A 33 -6.28 5.72 -19.13
N ILE A 34 -5.85 6.56 -20.07
CA ILE A 34 -6.14 7.99 -20.07
C ILE A 34 -7.64 8.20 -20.40
N ALA A 35 -8.31 9.01 -19.59
CA ALA A 35 -9.74 9.34 -19.74
C ALA A 35 -10.71 8.13 -19.72
N LYS A 36 -10.28 6.96 -19.28
CA LYS A 36 -11.09 5.73 -19.27
C LYS A 36 -12.31 5.83 -18.34
N ARG A 37 -12.16 6.42 -17.16
CA ARG A 37 -13.22 6.52 -16.14
C ARG A 37 -13.62 7.95 -15.83
N VAL A 38 -12.75 8.89 -16.12
CA VAL A 38 -12.90 10.29 -15.75
C VAL A 38 -12.61 11.18 -16.94
N LYS A 39 -13.34 12.28 -17.05
CA LYS A 39 -13.04 13.29 -18.07
C LYS A 39 -11.68 13.90 -17.75
N VAL A 40 -10.81 13.97 -18.74
CA VAL A 40 -9.48 14.57 -18.64
C VAL A 40 -9.41 15.79 -19.54
N ASP A 41 -8.98 16.92 -19.00
CA ASP A 41 -8.83 18.17 -19.77
C ASP A 41 -7.49 18.20 -20.49
N ILE A 42 -6.42 17.72 -19.85
CA ILE A 42 -5.08 17.70 -20.42
C ILE A 42 -4.51 16.28 -20.31
N PRO A 43 -4.61 15.46 -21.36
CA PRO A 43 -3.98 14.14 -21.39
C PRO A 43 -2.52 14.28 -21.81
N ILE A 44 -1.62 13.60 -21.08
CA ILE A 44 -0.19 13.51 -21.41
C ILE A 44 0.22 12.04 -21.41
N VAL A 45 0.44 11.48 -22.59
CA VAL A 45 0.93 10.11 -22.75
C VAL A 45 2.45 10.14 -22.79
N GLY A 46 3.10 9.54 -21.80
CA GLY A 46 4.55 9.52 -21.72
C GLY A 46 5.07 8.91 -20.43
N ASP A 47 6.35 8.62 -20.42
CA ASP A 47 7.07 8.20 -19.22
C ASP A 47 7.10 9.34 -18.21
N VAL A 48 6.75 9.04 -16.96
CA VAL A 48 6.62 10.04 -15.88
C VAL A 48 7.91 10.79 -15.64
N LYS A 49 9.08 10.13 -15.71
CA LYS A 49 10.38 10.77 -15.51
C LYS A 49 10.61 11.85 -16.58
N ASN A 50 10.36 11.50 -17.84
CA ASN A 50 10.58 12.42 -18.95
C ASN A 50 9.62 13.63 -18.86
N VAL A 51 8.32 13.35 -18.67
CA VAL A 51 7.29 14.39 -18.56
C VAL A 51 7.59 15.34 -17.40
N LEU A 52 7.90 14.81 -16.20
CA LEU A 52 8.22 15.65 -15.05
C LEU A 52 9.49 16.44 -15.24
N SER A 53 10.51 15.88 -15.89
CA SER A 53 11.76 16.60 -16.19
C SER A 53 11.50 17.82 -17.11
N GLU A 54 10.67 17.64 -18.14
CA GLU A 54 10.27 18.73 -19.04
C GLU A 54 9.41 19.78 -18.30
N MET A 55 8.46 19.33 -17.47
CA MET A 55 7.65 20.24 -16.66
C MET A 55 8.49 21.08 -15.72
N ILE A 56 9.49 20.50 -15.05
CA ILE A 56 10.42 21.21 -14.15
C ILE A 56 11.23 22.24 -14.95
N ALA A 57 11.75 21.85 -16.12
CA ALA A 57 12.52 22.76 -16.98
C ALA A 57 11.67 23.95 -17.49
N LEU A 58 10.38 23.71 -17.77
CA LEU A 58 9.46 24.78 -18.15
C LEU A 58 9.07 25.65 -16.94
N TRP A 59 8.88 25.05 -15.78
CA TRP A 59 8.54 25.76 -14.54
C TRP A 59 9.66 26.72 -14.11
N GLY A 60 10.91 26.30 -14.22
CA GLY A 60 12.07 27.16 -13.90
C GLY A 60 12.19 28.44 -14.74
N LYS A 61 11.35 28.57 -15.78
CA LYS A 61 11.24 29.79 -16.63
C LYS A 61 10.07 30.69 -16.22
N GLN A 62 9.30 30.28 -15.23
CA GLN A 62 8.14 31.02 -14.72
C GLN A 62 8.49 31.70 -13.39
N ASP A 63 7.80 32.78 -13.09
CA ASP A 63 7.88 33.39 -11.77
C ASP A 63 7.34 32.42 -10.73
N ALA A 64 8.05 32.29 -9.61
CA ALA A 64 7.60 31.48 -8.49
C ALA A 64 6.28 32.03 -7.92
N PRO A 65 5.33 31.16 -7.52
CA PRO A 65 4.16 31.62 -6.78
C PRO A 65 4.56 32.42 -5.56
N ALA A 66 3.76 33.42 -5.18
CA ALA A 66 4.00 34.17 -3.97
C ALA A 66 4.15 33.21 -2.77
N ALA A 67 5.14 33.46 -1.90
CA ALA A 67 5.50 32.55 -0.81
C ALA A 67 4.30 32.23 0.11
N ASP A 68 3.42 33.20 0.34
CA ASP A 68 2.23 33.08 1.16
C ASP A 68 1.03 32.41 0.48
N SER A 69 1.11 32.19 -0.84
CA SER A 69 0.00 31.60 -1.63
C SER A 69 -0.40 30.19 -1.18
N LEU A 70 0.51 29.46 -0.54
CA LEU A 70 0.30 28.10 -0.04
C LEU A 70 0.05 28.02 1.47
N ASP A 71 0.19 29.11 2.22
CA ASP A 71 0.12 29.10 3.70
C ASP A 71 -1.19 28.52 4.22
N LYS A 72 -2.30 28.90 3.60
CA LYS A 72 -3.62 28.36 3.97
C LYS A 72 -3.71 26.84 3.78
N TRP A 73 -3.09 26.34 2.71
CA TRP A 73 -3.07 24.91 2.42
C TRP A 73 -2.16 24.17 3.39
N TRP A 74 -0.97 24.70 3.68
CA TRP A 74 -0.07 24.13 4.68
C TRP A 74 -0.70 24.09 6.06
N LYS A 75 -1.43 25.14 6.47
CA LYS A 75 -2.17 25.16 7.73
C LYS A 75 -3.18 24.01 7.80
N ASN A 76 -3.92 23.74 6.73
CA ASN A 76 -4.83 22.61 6.68
C ASN A 76 -4.09 21.26 6.80
N ILE A 77 -2.95 21.12 6.14
CA ILE A 77 -2.12 19.89 6.23
C ILE A 77 -1.66 19.68 7.67
N GLU A 78 -1.16 20.70 8.34
CA GLU A 78 -0.71 20.60 9.73
C GLU A 78 -1.88 20.27 10.68
N GLU A 79 -3.06 20.85 10.47
CA GLU A 79 -4.26 20.49 11.22
C GLU A 79 -4.60 18.99 11.04
N TRP A 80 -4.54 18.48 9.81
CA TRP A 80 -4.81 17.06 9.57
C TRP A 80 -3.74 16.14 10.18
N ARG A 81 -2.48 16.51 10.14
CA ARG A 81 -1.39 15.78 10.79
C ARG A 81 -1.56 15.72 12.31
N SER A 82 -2.01 16.82 12.91
CA SER A 82 -2.23 16.90 14.38
C SER A 82 -3.32 15.96 14.90
N ARG A 83 -4.21 15.46 14.02
CA ARG A 83 -5.31 14.56 14.40
C ARG A 83 -4.85 13.17 14.80
N ASN A 84 -3.59 12.81 14.54
CA ASN A 84 -3.03 11.47 14.84
C ASN A 84 -3.95 10.31 14.45
N CYS A 85 -4.44 10.33 13.21
CA CYS A 85 -5.46 9.40 12.71
C CYS A 85 -5.01 7.92 12.66
N LEU A 86 -3.72 7.66 12.84
CA LEU A 86 -3.15 6.31 12.96
C LEU A 86 -2.90 5.89 14.41
N TRP A 87 -3.43 6.65 15.39
CA TRP A 87 -3.34 6.26 16.78
C TRP A 87 -4.08 4.93 17.03
N PHE A 88 -3.53 4.10 17.88
CA PHE A 88 -4.16 2.88 18.37
C PHE A 88 -3.82 2.68 19.85
N ASP A 89 -4.73 2.03 20.57
CA ASP A 89 -4.52 1.64 21.95
C ASP A 89 -3.58 0.42 22.01
N ASN A 90 -2.46 0.56 22.73
CA ASN A 90 -1.46 -0.48 22.90
C ASN A 90 -1.42 -1.04 24.34
N ASP A 91 -2.33 -0.60 25.22
CA ASP A 91 -2.38 -1.00 26.64
C ASP A 91 -3.12 -2.33 26.87
N SER A 92 -3.25 -3.17 25.84
CA SER A 92 -3.94 -4.44 25.96
C SER A 92 -2.97 -5.61 26.11
N GLU A 93 -3.43 -6.69 26.73
CA GLU A 93 -2.70 -7.97 26.78
C GLU A 93 -2.53 -8.62 25.39
N ILE A 94 -3.30 -8.13 24.41
CA ILE A 94 -3.29 -8.63 23.03
C ILE A 94 -2.31 -7.82 22.21
N ILE A 95 -1.36 -8.48 21.56
CA ILE A 95 -0.41 -7.83 20.66
C ILE A 95 -1.16 -7.25 19.46
N LYS A 96 -1.09 -5.94 19.29
CA LYS A 96 -1.74 -5.26 18.16
C LYS A 96 -0.90 -5.40 16.88
N PRO A 97 -1.53 -5.65 15.72
CA PRO A 97 -0.80 -5.72 14.44
C PRO A 97 0.01 -4.46 14.13
N GLN A 98 -0.52 -3.30 14.47
CA GLN A 98 0.14 -2.01 14.31
C GLN A 98 1.46 -1.96 15.09
N TYR A 99 1.44 -2.44 16.33
CA TYR A 99 2.62 -2.51 17.19
C TYR A 99 3.70 -3.42 16.61
N VAL A 100 3.29 -4.58 16.08
CA VAL A 100 4.24 -5.52 15.44
C VAL A 100 4.96 -4.84 14.27
N VAL A 101 4.22 -4.14 13.42
CA VAL A 101 4.79 -3.46 12.25
C VAL A 101 5.71 -2.31 12.67
N GLN A 102 5.33 -1.52 13.67
CA GLN A 102 6.17 -0.45 14.19
C GLN A 102 7.46 -1.00 14.82
N LYS A 103 7.36 -2.09 15.59
CA LYS A 103 8.55 -2.74 16.16
C LYS A 103 9.45 -3.37 15.10
N LEU A 104 8.88 -3.93 14.05
CA LEU A 104 9.66 -4.41 12.91
C LEU A 104 10.43 -3.26 12.25
N ALA A 105 9.80 -2.12 12.04
CA ALA A 105 10.46 -0.93 11.51
C ALA A 105 11.61 -0.44 12.41
N GLU A 106 11.37 -0.38 13.72
CA GLU A 106 12.36 0.01 14.72
C GLU A 106 13.58 -0.94 14.71
N VAL A 107 13.35 -2.24 14.78
CA VAL A 107 14.43 -3.26 14.83
C VAL A 107 15.25 -3.27 13.54
N THR A 108 14.62 -3.02 12.39
CA THR A 108 15.30 -3.00 11.08
C THR A 108 15.88 -1.63 10.72
N GLY A 109 15.67 -0.61 11.56
CA GLY A 109 16.08 0.77 11.26
C GLY A 109 15.48 1.27 9.95
N ASN A 110 14.25 0.87 9.62
CA ASN A 110 13.53 1.17 8.37
C ASN A 110 14.26 0.69 7.09
N SER A 111 15.24 -0.20 7.20
CA SER A 111 16.10 -0.57 6.07
C SER A 111 15.65 -1.84 5.33
N ALA A 112 14.79 -2.66 5.94
CA ALA A 112 14.37 -3.93 5.36
C ALA A 112 13.50 -3.76 4.10
N ILE A 113 13.55 -4.75 3.22
CA ILE A 113 12.57 -4.92 2.15
C ILE A 113 11.37 -5.65 2.75
N ILE A 114 10.20 -5.07 2.61
CA ILE A 114 8.95 -5.64 3.10
C ILE A 114 8.15 -6.15 1.92
N THR A 115 7.80 -7.43 1.96
CA THR A 115 6.80 -7.99 1.06
C THR A 115 5.51 -8.25 1.82
N SER A 116 4.40 -8.22 1.15
CA SER A 116 3.12 -8.46 1.82
C SER A 116 2.19 -9.30 0.98
N ASP A 117 1.51 -10.18 1.67
CA ASP A 117 0.29 -10.79 1.17
C ASP A 117 -0.89 -9.82 1.21
N VAL A 118 -2.07 -10.30 0.83
CA VAL A 118 -3.29 -9.51 0.75
C VAL A 118 -4.21 -9.80 1.92
N GLY A 119 -4.57 -8.75 2.65
CA GLY A 119 -5.44 -8.82 3.83
C GLY A 119 -5.26 -7.59 4.73
N GLN A 120 -5.81 -7.64 5.94
CA GLN A 120 -5.62 -6.57 6.93
C GLN A 120 -4.13 -6.36 7.26
N HIS A 121 -3.32 -7.41 7.29
CA HIS A 121 -1.88 -7.34 7.49
C HIS A 121 -1.18 -6.45 6.44
N GLN A 122 -1.66 -6.47 5.18
CA GLN A 122 -1.18 -5.56 4.14
C GLN A 122 -1.51 -4.10 4.47
N MET A 123 -2.72 -3.84 4.96
CA MET A 123 -3.13 -2.49 5.35
C MET A 123 -2.28 -1.97 6.50
N PHE A 124 -2.02 -2.80 7.52
CA PHE A 124 -1.16 -2.43 8.64
C PHE A 124 0.29 -2.19 8.20
N ALA A 125 0.84 -3.05 7.35
CA ALA A 125 2.17 -2.85 6.80
C ALA A 125 2.29 -1.54 6.03
N ALA A 126 1.32 -1.23 5.16
CA ALA A 126 1.31 0.00 4.37
C ALA A 126 1.16 1.28 5.22
N GLN A 127 0.47 1.19 6.36
CA GLN A 127 0.18 2.36 7.21
C GLN A 127 1.26 2.62 8.28
N TYR A 128 1.86 1.57 8.82
CA TYR A 128 2.71 1.66 10.01
C TYR A 128 4.20 1.38 9.78
N TYR A 129 4.59 0.87 8.61
CA TYR A 129 6.00 0.78 8.23
C TYR A 129 6.42 2.01 7.42
N PRO A 130 7.42 2.78 7.86
CA PRO A 130 7.87 3.98 7.14
C PRO A 130 8.78 3.58 5.97
N PHE A 131 8.22 3.55 4.77
CA PHE A 131 8.96 3.26 3.54
C PHE A 131 9.70 4.51 3.05
N GLU A 132 11.01 4.46 2.98
CA GLU A 132 11.87 5.60 2.63
C GLU A 132 12.51 5.47 1.25
N ARG A 133 12.48 4.29 0.64
CA ARG A 133 13.17 4.01 -0.62
C ARG A 133 12.24 3.34 -1.64
N PRO A 134 12.42 3.62 -2.94
CA PRO A 134 11.76 2.85 -4.00
C PRO A 134 12.10 1.36 -3.88
N ARG A 135 11.12 0.49 -4.22
CA ARG A 135 11.24 -0.97 -4.19
C ARG A 135 11.46 -1.58 -2.80
N GLN A 136 11.23 -0.83 -1.75
CA GLN A 136 11.25 -1.32 -0.38
C GLN A 136 9.93 -2.01 0.01
N TRP A 137 8.83 -1.66 -0.65
CA TRP A 137 7.50 -2.21 -0.46
C TRP A 137 7.07 -3.00 -1.70
N LEU A 138 6.89 -4.32 -1.56
CA LEU A 138 6.50 -5.22 -2.62
C LEU A 138 5.18 -5.91 -2.29
N ASN A 139 4.18 -5.69 -3.11
CA ASN A 139 2.85 -6.29 -2.98
C ASN A 139 2.21 -6.46 -4.37
N SER A 140 1.11 -7.19 -4.45
CA SER A 140 0.42 -7.46 -5.72
C SER A 140 -0.40 -6.28 -6.27
N GLY A 141 -0.41 -5.14 -5.57
CA GLY A 141 -1.11 -3.93 -6.00
C GLY A 141 -2.59 -4.19 -6.27
N GLY A 142 -3.07 -3.76 -7.45
CA GLY A 142 -4.47 -3.87 -7.83
C GLY A 142 -4.98 -5.30 -8.11
N LEU A 143 -4.09 -6.29 -8.26
CA LEU A 143 -4.50 -7.69 -8.47
C LEU A 143 -5.02 -8.35 -7.18
N GLY A 144 -4.50 -7.95 -6.02
CA GLY A 144 -4.95 -8.48 -4.74
C GLY A 144 -4.69 -9.98 -4.57
N THR A 145 -3.53 -10.46 -4.99
CA THR A 145 -3.20 -11.89 -4.99
C THR A 145 -2.82 -12.37 -3.60
N MET A 146 -3.64 -13.19 -2.97
CA MET A 146 -3.28 -13.90 -1.75
C MET A 146 -2.23 -14.99 -2.04
N GLY A 147 -1.31 -15.20 -1.09
CA GLY A 147 -0.22 -16.18 -1.22
C GLY A 147 1.04 -15.65 -1.91
N VAL A 148 1.04 -14.42 -2.42
CA VAL A 148 2.18 -13.86 -3.16
C VAL A 148 3.33 -13.38 -2.27
N GLY A 149 3.07 -13.14 -1.00
CA GLY A 149 4.03 -12.52 -0.07
C GLY A 149 5.32 -13.30 0.06
N LEU A 150 5.24 -14.62 0.29
CA LEU A 150 6.41 -15.48 0.40
C LEU A 150 7.18 -15.59 -0.92
N PRO A 151 6.58 -15.87 -2.08
CA PRO A 151 7.27 -15.85 -3.37
C PRO A 151 7.96 -14.51 -3.68
N TYR A 152 7.33 -13.38 -3.32
CA TYR A 152 7.96 -12.07 -3.49
C TYR A 152 9.16 -11.89 -2.57
N ALA A 153 9.08 -12.39 -1.31
CA ALA A 153 10.21 -12.36 -0.40
C ALA A 153 11.40 -13.16 -0.90
N MET A 154 11.14 -14.35 -1.48
CA MET A 154 12.17 -15.16 -2.12
C MET A 154 12.83 -14.41 -3.27
N GLY A 155 12.04 -13.85 -4.18
CA GLY A 155 12.55 -13.06 -5.30
C GLY A 155 13.33 -11.83 -4.86
N ALA A 156 12.84 -11.13 -3.84
CA ALA A 156 13.53 -9.97 -3.27
C ALA A 156 14.89 -10.36 -2.65
N LYS A 157 14.92 -11.47 -1.92
CA LYS A 157 16.17 -11.96 -1.29
C LYS A 157 17.19 -12.42 -2.32
N LEU A 158 16.76 -13.03 -3.42
CA LEU A 158 17.64 -13.39 -4.53
C LEU A 158 18.18 -12.15 -5.25
N ALA A 159 17.36 -11.13 -5.42
CA ALA A 159 17.75 -9.89 -6.09
C ALA A 159 18.62 -8.97 -5.20
N ALA A 160 18.48 -9.06 -3.89
CA ALA A 160 19.19 -8.25 -2.91
C ALA A 160 19.66 -9.13 -1.73
N PRO A 161 20.68 -9.97 -1.94
CA PRO A 161 21.10 -10.99 -0.98
C PRO A 161 21.60 -10.42 0.36
N ASP A 162 22.10 -9.19 0.36
CA ASP A 162 22.63 -8.52 1.56
C ASP A 162 21.56 -7.74 2.33
N GLN A 163 20.34 -7.64 1.80
CA GLN A 163 19.25 -6.94 2.48
C GLN A 163 18.43 -7.90 3.34
N ASP A 164 17.95 -7.39 4.47
CA ASP A 164 16.94 -8.10 5.24
C ASP A 164 15.59 -8.03 4.50
N VAL A 165 14.95 -9.18 4.38
CA VAL A 165 13.64 -9.31 3.72
C VAL A 165 12.64 -9.91 4.69
N PHE A 166 11.52 -9.24 4.86
CA PHE A 166 10.41 -9.69 5.70
C PHE A 166 9.12 -9.82 4.87
N CYS A 167 8.52 -10.98 4.97
CA CYS A 167 7.17 -11.24 4.45
C CYS A 167 6.16 -11.02 5.56
N ILE A 168 5.33 -9.98 5.44
CA ILE A 168 4.20 -9.77 6.34
C ILE A 168 2.96 -10.42 5.73
N THR A 169 2.40 -11.40 6.43
CA THR A 169 1.31 -12.23 5.92
C THR A 169 0.24 -12.47 6.99
N GLY A 170 -0.88 -13.02 6.60
CA GLY A 170 -1.90 -13.58 7.48
C GLY A 170 -1.96 -15.09 7.34
N GLU A 171 -2.60 -15.76 8.31
CA GLU A 171 -2.70 -17.22 8.37
C GLU A 171 -3.40 -17.82 7.15
N GLY A 172 -4.39 -17.13 6.60
CA GLY A 172 -5.09 -17.61 5.40
C GLY A 172 -4.26 -17.45 4.12
N SER A 173 -3.49 -16.38 4.02
CA SER A 173 -2.67 -16.12 2.82
C SER A 173 -1.44 -17.00 2.75
N ILE A 174 -0.72 -17.17 3.87
CA ILE A 174 0.52 -17.96 3.87
C ILE A 174 0.29 -19.42 3.47
N GLN A 175 -0.88 -19.97 3.81
CA GLN A 175 -1.22 -21.36 3.48
C GLN A 175 -1.28 -21.62 1.97
N MET A 176 -1.54 -20.60 1.16
CA MET A 176 -1.68 -20.78 -0.29
C MET A 176 -0.35 -21.13 -0.98
N ASN A 177 0.78 -20.75 -0.40
CA ASN A 177 2.11 -21.01 -0.93
C ASN A 177 3.11 -21.45 0.16
N ILE A 178 2.63 -22.01 1.26
CA ILE A 178 3.48 -22.42 2.40
C ILE A 178 4.54 -23.45 2.01
N GLN A 179 4.26 -24.28 0.98
CA GLN A 179 5.19 -25.26 0.45
C GLN A 179 6.50 -24.62 -0.05
N GLU A 180 6.50 -23.35 -0.41
CA GLU A 180 7.69 -22.64 -0.87
C GLU A 180 8.74 -22.44 0.26
N LEU A 181 8.37 -22.67 1.51
CA LEU A 181 9.36 -22.77 2.59
C LEU A 181 10.37 -23.89 2.35
N SER A 182 9.94 -24.99 1.71
CA SER A 182 10.84 -26.06 1.32
C SER A 182 11.81 -25.63 0.20
N THR A 183 11.35 -24.81 -0.72
CA THR A 183 12.19 -24.16 -1.75
C THR A 183 13.21 -23.22 -1.11
N CYS A 184 12.78 -22.38 -0.16
CA CYS A 184 13.69 -21.53 0.62
C CYS A 184 14.78 -22.33 1.30
N PHE A 185 14.41 -23.45 1.95
CA PHE A 185 15.36 -24.32 2.62
C PHE A 185 16.35 -24.98 1.64
N GLN A 186 15.83 -25.56 0.56
CA GLN A 186 16.64 -26.27 -0.44
C GLN A 186 17.67 -25.34 -1.10
N TYR A 187 17.28 -24.12 -1.44
CA TYR A 187 18.13 -23.16 -2.14
C TYR A 187 18.83 -22.16 -1.21
N ARG A 188 18.68 -22.32 0.12
CA ARG A 188 19.27 -21.46 1.15
C ARG A 188 18.92 -19.99 0.94
N VAL A 189 17.66 -19.71 0.67
CA VAL A 189 17.10 -18.35 0.52
C VAL A 189 16.53 -17.93 1.88
N PRO A 190 17.29 -17.19 2.72
CA PRO A 190 16.82 -16.82 4.06
C PRO A 190 15.83 -15.66 3.96
N VAL A 191 14.57 -15.92 4.24
CA VAL A 191 13.51 -14.95 4.36
C VAL A 191 12.90 -14.98 5.76
N ASN A 192 12.48 -13.84 6.28
CA ASN A 192 11.77 -13.75 7.54
C ASN A 192 10.28 -13.67 7.28
N VAL A 193 9.49 -14.51 7.93
CA VAL A 193 8.03 -14.52 7.78
C VAL A 193 7.40 -14.06 9.09
N VAL A 194 6.59 -12.99 9.01
CA VAL A 194 5.82 -12.45 10.13
C VAL A 194 4.35 -12.66 9.83
N THR A 195 3.75 -13.63 10.48
CA THR A 195 2.32 -13.95 10.34
C THR A 195 1.51 -13.23 11.40
N LEU A 196 0.62 -12.34 10.98
CA LEU A 196 -0.34 -11.66 11.83
C LEU A 196 -1.62 -12.52 11.88
N ASN A 197 -1.65 -13.45 12.84
CA ASN A 197 -2.75 -14.40 12.99
C ASN A 197 -3.85 -13.79 13.87
N ASN A 198 -5.04 -13.63 13.30
CA ASN A 198 -6.24 -13.18 14.03
C ASN A 198 -7.39 -14.19 13.98
N GLY A 199 -7.19 -15.37 13.41
CA GLY A 199 -8.21 -16.42 13.27
C GLY A 199 -9.25 -16.12 12.18
N TYR A 200 -9.02 -15.15 11.30
CA TYR A 200 -10.02 -14.72 10.33
C TYR A 200 -9.43 -14.38 8.96
N LEU A 201 -10.24 -14.48 7.91
CA LEU A 201 -10.07 -13.71 6.69
C LEU A 201 -10.44 -12.25 6.99
N GLY A 202 -9.54 -11.55 7.70
CA GLY A 202 -9.84 -10.31 8.40
C GLY A 202 -10.36 -9.18 7.50
N MET A 203 -9.86 -9.04 6.27
CA MET A 203 -10.35 -8.02 5.34
C MET A 203 -11.77 -8.34 4.84
N VAL A 204 -12.08 -9.61 4.60
CA VAL A 204 -13.44 -10.04 4.20
C VAL A 204 -14.42 -9.81 5.35
N ARG A 205 -14.06 -10.20 6.56
CA ARG A 205 -14.85 -9.94 7.78
C ARG A 205 -15.11 -8.43 7.95
N GLN A 206 -14.10 -7.60 7.79
CA GLN A 206 -14.23 -6.14 7.87
C GLN A 206 -15.30 -5.60 6.90
N TRP A 207 -15.38 -6.14 5.68
CA TRP A 207 -16.44 -5.78 4.73
C TRP A 207 -17.81 -6.26 5.18
N GLN A 208 -17.91 -7.45 5.73
CA GLN A 208 -19.17 -7.99 6.26
C GLN A 208 -19.67 -7.14 7.44
N GLU A 209 -18.79 -6.71 8.31
CA GLU A 209 -19.12 -5.80 9.42
C GLU A 209 -19.57 -4.41 8.91
N LEU A 210 -18.81 -3.79 8.00
CA LEU A 210 -19.07 -2.42 7.55
C LEU A 210 -20.30 -2.29 6.65
N TYR A 211 -20.57 -3.27 5.78
CA TYR A 211 -21.56 -3.12 4.71
C TYR A 211 -22.69 -4.15 4.78
N TYR A 212 -22.55 -5.20 5.55
CA TYR A 212 -23.52 -6.29 5.61
C TYR A 212 -24.11 -6.52 6.99
N GLY A 213 -24.01 -5.54 7.90
CA GLY A 213 -24.64 -5.55 9.21
C GLY A 213 -24.17 -6.71 10.10
N ASN A 214 -22.87 -6.99 10.11
CA ASN A 214 -22.23 -8.07 10.88
C ASN A 214 -22.77 -9.48 10.53
N ARG A 215 -23.22 -9.68 9.30
CA ARG A 215 -23.60 -11.01 8.82
C ARG A 215 -22.37 -11.75 8.33
N ASP A 216 -21.59 -12.25 9.28
CA ASP A 216 -20.36 -12.99 9.01
C ASP A 216 -20.68 -14.36 8.40
N SER A 217 -19.93 -14.77 7.38
CA SER A 217 -20.02 -16.06 6.74
C SER A 217 -18.67 -16.49 6.22
N GLU A 218 -18.26 -17.72 6.56
CA GLU A 218 -17.05 -18.40 6.05
C GLU A 218 -15.75 -17.58 6.16
N THR A 219 -15.63 -16.76 7.21
CA THR A 219 -14.45 -15.90 7.42
C THR A 219 -13.62 -16.26 8.63
N PHE A 220 -14.12 -17.18 9.45
CA PHE A 220 -13.46 -17.62 10.68
C PHE A 220 -12.74 -18.95 10.49
N PHE A 221 -11.52 -19.04 11.02
CA PHE A 221 -10.68 -20.24 10.97
C PHE A 221 -10.80 -21.11 12.24
N ASP A 222 -11.91 -21.03 12.95
CA ASP A 222 -12.16 -21.98 14.03
C ASP A 222 -12.57 -23.30 13.40
N SER A 223 -11.62 -24.13 13.21
CA SER A 223 -11.79 -25.36 12.46
C SER A 223 -11.69 -26.59 13.30
N LEU A 224 -11.84 -26.50 14.59
CA LEU A 224 -11.77 -27.75 15.37
C LEU A 224 -12.71 -27.76 16.57
N PRO A 225 -13.46 -28.88 16.72
CA PRO A 225 -14.14 -29.20 17.96
C PRO A 225 -13.11 -29.44 19.08
#